data_7ae0a623219f9e57fc4e1c2855d8e41f
#
_entry.id   7ae0a623219f9e57fc4e1c2855d8e41f
#
_cell.length_a   1.000
_cell.length_b   1.000
_cell.length_c   1.000
_cell.angle_alpha   90.00
_cell.angle_beta   90.00
_cell.angle_gamma   90.00
#
_symmetry.space_group_name_H-M   'P 1'
#
loop_
_entity.id
_entity.type
_entity.pdbx_description
1 polymer ?
#
loop_
_entity_poly.entity_id
_entity_poly.type
_entity_poly.pdbx_seq_one_letter_code
_entity_poly.pdbx_strand_id
1 'polypeptide(L)'
;RPDAVTARSLRTIRRLGCTKVQMGVQSIDQRVLDMNERRIDVARMEEAFALCRLFGFKIHAHFMVNLLGSTPAADKADYLRFVGPGPFQPDEVKLYPCALIEGARLVGRHKSGEWEPYTEGELLDVLASDIVATPSFCRVSRMIRDFSSNDIVAGNKKPNLRQMVERR
;
A
#
# COMPACT_ATOMS: atom_id res chain seq x y z
N ARG A 1 -4.86 -5.31 -10.49
CA ARG A 1 -5.34 -3.96 -10.10
C ARG A 1 -6.83 -4.06 -9.75
N PRO A 2 -7.37 -3.19 -8.86
CA PRO A 2 -8.79 -3.22 -8.50
C PRO A 2 -9.74 -2.98 -9.69
N ASP A 3 -9.33 -2.17 -10.67
CA ASP A 3 -10.10 -1.91 -11.90
C ASP A 3 -10.35 -3.18 -12.76
N ALA A 4 -9.48 -4.19 -12.65
CA ALA A 4 -9.63 -5.47 -13.36
C ALA A 4 -10.55 -6.49 -12.64
N VAL A 5 -11.01 -6.17 -11.43
CA VAL A 5 -11.90 -7.05 -10.65
C VAL A 5 -13.33 -6.94 -11.19
N THR A 6 -13.85 -8.03 -11.72
CA THR A 6 -15.22 -8.15 -12.21
C THR A 6 -15.82 -9.48 -11.75
N ALA A 7 -17.15 -9.57 -11.67
CA ALA A 7 -17.83 -10.82 -11.35
C ALA A 7 -17.44 -11.96 -12.31
N ARG A 8 -17.22 -11.64 -13.59
CA ARG A 8 -16.76 -12.60 -14.59
C ARG A 8 -15.37 -13.13 -14.28
N SER A 9 -14.38 -12.23 -14.04
CA SER A 9 -13.00 -12.63 -13.72
C SER A 9 -12.93 -13.44 -12.43
N LEU A 10 -13.65 -13.00 -11.38
CA LEU A 10 -13.70 -13.72 -10.10
C LEU A 10 -14.30 -15.12 -10.21
N ARG A 11 -15.39 -15.26 -10.97
CA ARG A 11 -15.99 -16.58 -11.24
C ARG A 11 -15.00 -17.52 -11.93
N THR A 12 -14.27 -17.02 -12.90
CA THR A 12 -13.27 -17.80 -13.64
C THR A 12 -12.16 -18.30 -12.72
N ILE A 13 -11.51 -17.38 -11.97
CA ILE A 13 -10.39 -17.77 -11.08
C ILE A 13 -10.87 -18.65 -9.91
N ARG A 14 -12.12 -18.46 -9.44
CA ARG A 14 -12.71 -19.32 -8.40
C ARG A 14 -12.86 -20.75 -8.86
N ARG A 15 -13.33 -20.97 -10.09
CA ARG A 15 -13.43 -22.31 -10.71
C ARG A 15 -12.07 -22.98 -10.89
N LEU A 16 -10.99 -22.19 -11.05
CA LEU A 16 -9.61 -22.68 -11.13
C LEU A 16 -8.98 -22.94 -9.75
N GLY A 17 -9.76 -22.84 -8.65
CA GLY A 17 -9.29 -23.13 -7.30
C GLY A 17 -8.61 -21.97 -6.58
N CYS A 18 -8.61 -20.76 -7.13
CA CYS A 18 -8.05 -19.60 -6.45
C CYS A 18 -8.86 -19.26 -5.20
N THR A 19 -8.17 -18.99 -4.08
CA THR A 19 -8.79 -18.65 -2.80
C THR A 19 -8.40 -17.27 -2.28
N LYS A 20 -7.37 -16.66 -2.86
CA LYS A 20 -6.85 -15.35 -2.46
C LYS A 20 -6.54 -14.48 -3.67
N VAL A 21 -6.92 -13.22 -3.61
CA VAL A 21 -6.63 -12.20 -4.64
C VAL A 21 -5.65 -11.19 -4.07
N GLN A 22 -4.59 -10.90 -4.82
CA GLN A 22 -3.62 -9.88 -4.45
C GLN A 22 -3.85 -8.62 -5.31
N MET A 23 -3.96 -7.45 -4.66
CA MET A 23 -4.28 -6.19 -5.31
C MET A 23 -3.36 -5.05 -4.88
N GLY A 24 -2.92 -4.23 -5.84
CA GLY A 24 -2.22 -2.98 -5.56
C GLY A 24 -3.22 -1.84 -5.34
N VAL A 25 -3.47 -1.50 -4.09
CA VAL A 25 -4.30 -0.36 -3.65
C VAL A 25 -3.46 0.90 -3.60
N GLN A 26 -2.36 0.87 -2.88
CA GLN A 26 -1.35 1.90 -2.64
C GLN A 26 -1.79 2.94 -1.60
N SER A 27 -2.94 3.57 -1.75
CA SER A 27 -3.59 4.53 -0.86
C SER A 27 -5.11 4.49 -1.09
N ILE A 28 -5.90 5.02 -0.16
CA ILE A 28 -7.34 5.30 -0.33
C ILE A 28 -7.64 6.81 -0.26
N ASP A 29 -6.61 7.64 -0.33
CA ASP A 29 -6.73 9.08 -0.56
C ASP A 29 -6.74 9.36 -2.07
N GLN A 30 -7.88 9.83 -2.61
CA GLN A 30 -8.03 10.08 -4.05
C GLN A 30 -7.02 11.09 -4.57
N ARG A 31 -6.73 12.15 -3.82
CA ARG A 31 -5.75 13.17 -4.21
C ARG A 31 -4.34 12.56 -4.33
N VAL A 32 -3.94 11.71 -3.38
CA VAL A 32 -2.65 11.01 -3.42
C VAL A 32 -2.60 10.07 -4.62
N LEU A 33 -3.68 9.32 -4.89
CA LEU A 33 -3.77 8.44 -6.06
C LEU A 33 -3.60 9.21 -7.36
N ASP A 34 -4.28 10.35 -7.50
CA ASP A 34 -4.24 11.19 -8.70
C ASP A 34 -2.83 11.78 -8.92
N MET A 35 -2.20 12.30 -7.87
CA MET A 35 -0.82 12.82 -7.94
C MET A 35 0.20 11.73 -8.34
N ASN A 36 -0.06 10.48 -7.99
CA ASN A 36 0.78 9.33 -8.36
C ASN A 36 0.30 8.61 -9.64
N GLU A 37 -0.54 9.25 -10.44
CA GLU A 37 -1.05 8.76 -11.73
C GLU A 37 -1.73 7.37 -11.63
N ARG A 38 -2.37 7.08 -10.49
CA ARG A 38 -3.03 5.78 -10.22
C ARG A 38 -4.45 5.73 -10.78
N ARG A 39 -4.82 6.45 -11.76
CA ARG A 39 -6.09 6.46 -12.53
C ARG A 39 -7.11 5.39 -12.10
N ILE A 40 -7.57 5.48 -10.87
CA ILE A 40 -8.60 4.62 -10.28
C ILE A 40 -9.31 5.37 -9.18
N ASP A 41 -10.62 5.30 -9.15
CA ASP A 41 -11.44 5.89 -8.12
C ASP A 41 -11.49 5.00 -6.88
N VAL A 42 -11.50 5.62 -5.71
CA VAL A 42 -11.62 4.91 -4.43
C VAL A 42 -12.93 4.11 -4.38
N ALA A 43 -14.03 4.65 -4.87
CA ALA A 43 -15.31 3.93 -4.97
C ALA A 43 -15.19 2.63 -5.80
N ARG A 44 -14.39 2.65 -6.88
CA ARG A 44 -14.13 1.45 -7.68
C ARG A 44 -13.28 0.43 -6.92
N MET A 45 -12.39 0.88 -6.04
CA MET A 45 -11.66 -0.03 -5.13
C MET A 45 -12.59 -0.68 -4.12
N GLU A 46 -13.50 0.08 -3.52
CA GLU A 46 -14.52 -0.42 -2.58
C GLU A 46 -15.38 -1.51 -3.24
N GLU A 47 -15.87 -1.26 -4.45
CA GLU A 47 -16.60 -2.25 -5.22
C GLU A 47 -15.78 -3.52 -5.47
N ALA A 48 -14.50 -3.39 -5.80
CA ALA A 48 -13.61 -4.53 -6.02
C ALA A 48 -13.42 -5.37 -4.74
N PHE A 49 -13.31 -4.72 -3.58
CA PHE A 49 -13.23 -5.42 -2.29
C PHE A 49 -14.55 -6.14 -1.97
N ALA A 50 -15.69 -5.47 -2.14
CA ALA A 50 -17.02 -6.06 -1.94
C ALA A 50 -17.24 -7.29 -2.84
N LEU A 51 -16.88 -7.19 -4.12
CA LEU A 51 -16.95 -8.31 -5.06
C LEU A 51 -16.05 -9.48 -4.65
N CYS A 52 -14.80 -9.22 -4.26
CA CYS A 52 -13.90 -10.27 -3.80
C CYS A 52 -14.47 -11.02 -2.58
N ARG A 53 -15.05 -10.30 -1.62
CA ARG A 53 -15.70 -10.90 -0.44
C ARG A 53 -16.93 -11.71 -0.82
N LEU A 54 -17.79 -11.16 -1.67
CA LEU A 54 -18.99 -11.86 -2.16
C LEU A 54 -18.64 -13.20 -2.82
N PHE A 55 -17.51 -13.27 -3.54
CA PHE A 55 -17.02 -14.50 -4.15
C PHE A 55 -16.18 -15.38 -3.21
N GLY A 56 -16.04 -15.02 -1.93
CA GLY A 56 -15.35 -15.80 -0.90
C GLY A 56 -13.83 -15.80 -1.03
N PHE A 57 -13.23 -14.74 -1.60
CA PHE A 57 -11.78 -14.59 -1.66
C PHE A 57 -11.23 -13.90 -0.41
N LYS A 58 -10.08 -14.35 0.04
CA LYS A 58 -9.20 -13.54 0.89
C LYS A 58 -8.55 -12.44 0.07
N ILE A 59 -8.38 -11.27 0.69
CA ILE A 59 -7.83 -10.09 0.04
C ILE A 59 -6.47 -9.77 0.61
N HIS A 60 -5.45 -9.79 -0.25
CA HIS A 60 -4.09 -9.38 0.05
C HIS A 60 -3.82 -8.04 -0.64
N ALA A 61 -3.73 -6.98 0.10
CA ALA A 61 -3.56 -5.63 -0.43
C ALA A 61 -2.10 -5.15 -0.35
N HIS A 62 -1.69 -4.33 -1.31
CA HIS A 62 -0.47 -3.55 -1.22
C HIS A 62 -0.83 -2.12 -0.86
N PHE A 63 -0.28 -1.64 0.22
CA PHE A 63 -0.41 -0.27 0.70
C PHE A 63 0.95 0.40 0.76
N MET A 64 1.01 1.70 0.52
CA MET A 64 2.27 2.44 0.48
C MET A 64 2.20 3.69 1.34
N VAL A 65 3.30 4.01 1.98
CA VAL A 65 3.50 5.27 2.71
C VAL A 65 4.53 6.14 1.98
N ASN A 66 4.52 7.43 2.24
CA ASN A 66 5.40 8.42 1.60
C ASN A 66 5.19 8.54 0.08
N LEU A 67 3.96 8.38 -0.40
CA LEU A 67 3.63 8.69 -1.78
C LEU A 67 3.68 10.20 -2.03
N LEU A 68 3.88 10.61 -3.28
CA LEU A 68 3.83 12.03 -3.67
C LEU A 68 2.52 12.66 -3.19
N GLY A 69 2.63 13.78 -2.49
CA GLY A 69 1.49 14.51 -1.95
C GLY A 69 1.00 14.03 -0.58
N SER A 70 1.57 12.96 -0.01
CA SER A 70 1.25 12.54 1.35
C SER A 70 2.15 13.17 2.41
N THR A 71 1.78 13.03 3.66
CA THR A 71 2.54 13.42 4.84
C THR A 71 2.49 12.30 5.88
N PRO A 72 3.41 12.27 6.87
CA PRO A 72 3.36 11.24 7.92
C PRO A 72 2.01 11.13 8.65
N ALA A 73 1.37 12.27 8.93
CA ALA A 73 0.06 12.28 9.57
C ALA A 73 -1.05 11.77 8.63
N ALA A 74 -1.00 12.16 7.35
CA ALA A 74 -1.96 11.72 6.37
C ALA A 74 -1.84 10.21 6.10
N ASP A 75 -0.63 9.65 5.99
CA ASP A 75 -0.39 8.23 5.80
C ASP A 75 -0.96 7.39 6.96
N LYS A 76 -0.73 7.81 8.21
CA LYS A 76 -1.31 7.15 9.39
C LYS A 76 -2.84 7.15 9.35
N ALA A 77 -3.44 8.30 9.03
CA ALA A 77 -4.89 8.43 8.94
C ALA A 77 -5.47 7.59 7.79
N ASP A 78 -4.80 7.57 6.65
CA ASP A 78 -5.20 6.80 5.46
C ASP A 78 -5.15 5.29 5.75
N TYR A 79 -4.05 4.81 6.35
CA TYR A 79 -3.91 3.42 6.72
C TYR A 79 -4.93 2.97 7.78
N LEU A 80 -5.15 3.79 8.81
CA LEU A 80 -6.16 3.50 9.83
C LEU A 80 -7.56 3.33 9.23
N ARG A 81 -7.94 4.19 8.28
CA ARG A 81 -9.22 4.05 7.55
C ARG A 81 -9.24 2.80 6.67
N PHE A 82 -8.10 2.43 6.10
CA PHE A 82 -7.99 1.27 5.22
C PHE A 82 -8.17 -0.06 5.95
N VAL A 83 -7.58 -0.22 7.13
CA VAL A 83 -7.65 -1.46 7.90
C VAL A 83 -8.78 -1.49 8.93
N GLY A 84 -9.28 -0.32 9.32
CA GLY A 84 -10.34 -0.15 10.31
C GLY A 84 -11.74 -0.55 9.80
N PRO A 85 -12.77 -0.35 10.62
CA PRO A 85 -14.15 -0.62 10.22
C PRO A 85 -14.53 0.18 8.96
N GLY A 86 -14.92 -0.52 7.91
CA GLY A 86 -15.24 0.11 6.62
C GLY A 86 -15.27 -0.87 5.45
N PRO A 87 -15.25 -0.36 4.22
CA PRO A 87 -15.43 -1.17 3.02
C PRO A 87 -14.20 -2.02 2.66
N PHE A 88 -13.01 -1.70 3.20
CA PHE A 88 -11.77 -2.36 2.79
C PHE A 88 -11.45 -3.58 3.66
N GLN A 89 -10.94 -3.41 4.86
CA GLN A 89 -10.60 -4.49 5.82
C GLN A 89 -9.87 -5.69 5.17
N PRO A 90 -8.65 -5.54 4.64
CA PRO A 90 -7.94 -6.63 3.99
C PRO A 90 -7.59 -7.76 4.96
N ASP A 91 -7.47 -9.00 4.46
CA ASP A 91 -6.98 -10.14 5.25
C ASP A 91 -5.46 -10.13 5.40
N GLU A 92 -4.75 -9.58 4.40
CA GLU A 92 -3.29 -9.40 4.43
C GLU A 92 -2.91 -8.05 3.82
N VAL A 93 -1.86 -7.45 4.35
CA VAL A 93 -1.27 -6.21 3.83
C VAL A 93 0.23 -6.38 3.61
N LYS A 94 0.69 -5.91 2.47
CA LYS A 94 2.09 -5.51 2.25
C LYS A 94 2.16 -4.01 2.42
N LEU A 95 2.91 -3.55 3.40
CA LEU A 95 3.07 -2.14 3.74
C LEU A 95 4.46 -1.69 3.31
N TYR A 96 4.53 -0.86 2.27
CA TYR A 96 5.79 -0.45 1.68
C TYR A 96 6.03 1.05 1.76
N PRO A 97 7.23 1.50 2.17
CA PRO A 97 7.63 2.88 1.91
C PRO A 97 7.87 3.09 0.41
N CYS A 98 7.50 4.27 -0.08
CA CYS A 98 7.89 4.71 -1.40
C CYS A 98 9.41 4.89 -1.43
N ALA A 99 10.05 4.36 -2.46
CA ALA A 99 11.47 4.52 -2.72
C ALA A 99 11.67 5.00 -4.16
N LEU A 100 12.58 5.97 -4.33
CA LEU A 100 12.95 6.48 -5.63
C LEU A 100 13.95 5.56 -6.27
N ILE A 101 13.61 5.03 -7.43
CA ILE A 101 14.52 4.24 -8.27
C ILE A 101 14.88 5.03 -9.52
N GLU A 102 16.06 4.77 -10.07
CA GLU A 102 16.52 5.41 -11.30
C GLU A 102 15.52 5.16 -12.45
N GLY A 103 15.30 6.19 -13.27
CA GLY A 103 14.34 6.14 -14.38
C GLY A 103 12.87 6.27 -14.01
N ALA A 104 12.51 6.32 -12.73
CA ALA A 104 11.13 6.57 -12.32
C ALA A 104 10.71 8.04 -12.58
N ARG A 105 9.43 8.27 -12.92
CA ARG A 105 8.90 9.64 -13.12
C ARG A 105 9.04 10.50 -11.87
N LEU A 106 9.05 9.91 -10.69
CA LEU A 106 9.22 10.57 -9.41
C LEU A 106 10.59 11.29 -9.29
N VAL A 107 11.60 10.92 -10.11
CA VAL A 107 12.92 11.60 -10.16
C VAL A 107 12.76 13.08 -10.46
N GLY A 108 11.88 13.45 -11.40
CA GLY A 108 11.59 14.87 -11.70
C GLY A 108 11.00 15.61 -10.51
N ARG A 109 10.07 15.00 -9.80
CA ARG A 109 9.42 15.57 -8.61
C ARG A 109 10.38 15.72 -7.43
N HIS A 110 11.29 14.78 -7.26
CA HIS A 110 12.34 14.85 -6.25
C HIS A 110 13.32 16.01 -6.57
N LYS A 111 13.76 16.13 -7.83
CA LYS A 111 14.67 17.21 -8.26
C LYS A 111 14.04 18.60 -8.12
N SER A 112 12.72 18.72 -8.27
CA SER A 112 12.00 19.99 -8.06
C SER A 112 11.65 20.28 -6.59
N GLY A 113 11.95 19.36 -5.66
CA GLY A 113 11.59 19.49 -4.25
C GLY A 113 10.11 19.24 -3.94
N GLU A 114 9.33 18.73 -4.91
CA GLU A 114 7.91 18.42 -4.69
C GLU A 114 7.70 17.11 -3.90
N TRP A 115 8.69 16.25 -3.90
CA TRP A 115 8.69 15.01 -3.12
C TRP A 115 10.05 14.77 -2.48
N GLU A 116 10.02 14.48 -1.21
CA GLU A 116 11.18 14.06 -0.42
C GLU A 116 10.85 12.77 0.34
N PRO A 117 11.83 11.85 0.49
CA PRO A 117 11.64 10.71 1.35
C PRO A 117 11.51 11.16 2.80
N TYR A 118 10.64 10.50 3.56
CA TYR A 118 10.59 10.71 5.01
C TYR A 118 11.95 10.43 5.63
N THR A 119 12.30 11.18 6.66
CA THR A 119 13.43 10.85 7.52
C THR A 119 13.23 9.45 8.11
N GLU A 120 14.31 8.81 8.51
CA GLU A 120 14.22 7.49 9.14
C GLU A 120 13.30 7.49 10.37
N GLY A 121 13.37 8.55 11.18
CA GLY A 121 12.52 8.70 12.35
C GLY A 121 11.04 8.77 12.01
N GLU A 122 10.66 9.61 11.04
CA GLU A 122 9.28 9.73 10.55
C GLU A 122 8.77 8.42 9.94
N LEU A 123 9.60 7.78 9.11
CA LEU A 123 9.22 6.51 8.49
C LEU A 123 8.95 5.42 9.53
N LEU A 124 9.85 5.25 10.50
CA LEU A 124 9.68 4.27 11.57
C LEU A 124 8.43 4.56 12.42
N ASP A 125 8.15 5.84 12.66
CA ASP A 125 7.00 6.30 13.44
C ASP A 125 5.66 6.02 12.72
N VAL A 126 5.61 6.27 11.41
CA VAL A 126 4.45 5.93 10.58
C VAL A 126 4.23 4.42 10.56
N LEU A 127 5.26 3.65 10.24
CA LEU A 127 5.13 2.19 10.12
C LEU A 127 4.81 1.51 11.46
N ALA A 128 5.35 2.00 12.58
CA ALA A 128 5.02 1.48 13.91
C ALA A 128 3.55 1.78 14.26
N SER A 129 3.10 3.01 14.00
CA SER A 129 1.69 3.38 14.15
C SER A 129 0.76 2.49 13.32
N ASP A 130 1.14 2.21 12.07
CA ASP A 130 0.37 1.37 11.16
C ASP A 130 0.29 -0.10 11.63
N ILE A 131 1.39 -0.65 12.16
CA ILE A 131 1.39 -2.00 12.76
C ILE A 131 0.44 -2.04 13.95
N VAL A 132 0.51 -1.07 14.85
CA VAL A 132 -0.37 -1.01 16.03
C VAL A 132 -1.84 -0.86 15.64
N ALA A 133 -2.12 -0.09 14.58
CA ALA A 133 -3.47 0.09 14.07
C ALA A 133 -4.02 -1.14 13.33
N THR A 134 -3.15 -2.09 12.94
CA THR A 134 -3.56 -3.27 12.16
C THR A 134 -4.37 -4.23 13.03
N PRO A 135 -5.64 -4.53 12.69
CA PRO A 135 -6.45 -5.47 13.44
C PRO A 135 -5.87 -6.89 13.46
N SER A 136 -6.16 -7.65 14.51
CA SER A 136 -5.64 -9.02 14.71
C SER A 136 -6.01 -10.01 13.60
N PHE A 137 -7.07 -9.75 12.84
CA PHE A 137 -7.46 -10.58 11.68
C PHE A 137 -6.65 -10.27 10.42
N CYS A 138 -5.95 -9.13 10.37
CA CYS A 138 -5.18 -8.70 9.21
C CYS A 138 -3.68 -8.97 9.43
N ARG A 139 -3.06 -9.71 8.52
CA ARG A 139 -1.64 -10.03 8.59
C ARG A 139 -0.80 -8.99 7.82
N VAL A 140 0.16 -8.35 8.49
CA VAL A 140 1.23 -7.61 7.80
C VAL A 140 2.28 -8.59 7.31
N SER A 141 2.23 -8.95 6.03
CA SER A 141 3.06 -10.00 5.45
C SER A 141 4.45 -9.52 5.04
N ARG A 142 4.59 -8.21 4.70
CA ARG A 142 5.85 -7.65 4.22
C ARG A 142 5.91 -6.13 4.41
N MET A 143 7.11 -5.59 4.71
CA MET A 143 7.35 -4.15 4.89
C MET A 143 8.45 -3.57 3.99
N ILE A 144 9.12 -4.39 3.20
CA ILE A 144 10.14 -3.95 2.23
C ILE A 144 9.91 -4.61 0.89
N ARG A 145 10.34 -3.96 -0.18
CA ARG A 145 10.41 -4.56 -1.53
C ARG A 145 11.80 -5.13 -1.78
N ASP A 146 11.86 -6.12 -2.67
CA ASP A 146 13.11 -6.72 -3.13
C ASP A 146 13.74 -5.86 -4.25
N PHE A 147 14.16 -4.65 -3.88
CA PHE A 147 15.04 -3.86 -4.73
C PHE A 147 16.46 -3.95 -4.15
N SER A 148 17.44 -4.01 -5.04
CA SER A 148 18.82 -3.79 -4.63
C SER A 148 18.94 -2.40 -4.01
N SER A 149 19.67 -2.29 -2.90
CA SER A 149 19.95 -0.99 -2.29
C SER A 149 20.69 -0.05 -3.26
N ASN A 150 21.38 -0.62 -4.26
CA ASN A 150 22.08 0.13 -5.29
C ASN A 150 21.13 0.79 -6.30
N ASP A 151 19.93 0.23 -6.49
CA ASP A 151 18.92 0.77 -7.42
C ASP A 151 18.11 1.91 -6.79
N ILE A 152 18.19 2.08 -5.46
CA ILE A 152 17.46 3.12 -4.72
C ILE A 152 18.26 4.41 -4.70
N VAL A 153 17.76 5.43 -5.39
CA VAL A 153 18.33 6.79 -5.41
C VAL A 153 18.07 7.51 -4.10
N ALA A 154 16.81 7.49 -3.63
CA ALA A 154 16.37 8.11 -2.39
C ALA A 154 15.28 7.28 -1.70
N GLY A 155 15.22 7.32 -0.36
CA GLY A 155 14.30 6.55 0.46
C GLY A 155 15.02 5.45 1.27
N ASN A 156 14.24 4.56 1.88
CA ASN A 156 14.81 3.52 2.74
C ASN A 156 15.60 2.47 1.95
N LYS A 157 16.86 2.28 2.36
CA LYS A 157 17.78 1.27 1.80
C LYS A 157 18.03 0.09 2.75
N LYS A 158 17.49 0.13 3.97
CA LYS A 158 17.78 -0.85 5.01
C LYS A 158 16.94 -2.11 4.83
N PRO A 159 17.55 -3.29 4.66
CA PRO A 159 16.82 -4.54 4.46
C PRO A 159 16.11 -5.03 5.73
N ASN A 160 16.51 -4.56 6.90
CA ASN A 160 15.97 -4.93 8.21
C ASN A 160 14.92 -3.93 8.74
N LEU A 161 14.25 -3.19 7.85
CA LEU A 161 13.26 -2.17 8.24
C LEU A 161 12.21 -2.73 9.20
N ARG A 162 11.69 -3.94 8.95
CA ARG A 162 10.70 -4.58 9.81
C ARG A 162 11.18 -4.74 11.25
N GLN A 163 12.40 -5.26 11.45
CA GLN A 163 12.96 -5.43 12.78
C GLN A 163 13.18 -4.09 13.50
N MET A 164 13.50 -3.03 12.74
CA MET A 164 13.64 -1.69 13.30
C MET A 164 12.29 -1.14 13.78
N VAL A 165 11.23 -1.35 13.02
CA VAL A 165 9.86 -0.95 13.39
C VAL A 165 9.35 -1.73 14.61
N GLU A 166 9.58 -3.05 14.66
CA GLU A 166 9.15 -3.91 15.77
C GLU A 166 9.87 -3.62 17.10
N ARG A 167 11.01 -2.91 17.06
CA ARG A 167 11.77 -2.49 18.26
C ARG A 167 11.39 -1.09 18.77
N ARG A 168 10.59 -0.35 18.02
CA ARG A 168 10.16 0.99 18.36
C ARG A 168 8.88 0.98 19.20
#